data_86453b80c879526b82c19690c20ee44f
#
_entry.id   86453b80c879526b82c19690c20ee44f
#
_cell.length_a   1.000
_cell.length_b   1.000
_cell.length_c   1.000
_cell.angle_alpha   90.00
_cell.angle_beta   90.00
_cell.angle_gamma   90.00
#
_symmetry.space_group_name_H-M   'P 1'
#
loop_
_entity.id
_entity.type
_entity.pdbx_description
1 polymer ?
#
loop_
_entity_poly.entity_id
_entity_poly.type
_entity_poly.pdbx_seq_one_letter_code
_entity_poly.pdbx_strand_id
1 'polypeptide(L)'
;SSVQFSKLFINSWINSFGVTVSAVAGIGNKLNTVSNLISNSLNTAGASMVGQNIGAGKFKRVPKIILWVFAVTLSMSLILSSLMYFYLEQIFLLFTDDRSIIKVAMEFVPVAYLIFLGSACRAPMNALINGSGNYKVNFAVAMLDGIILRIGLAMLFGVYMGKGYLGFWYGDAFAGFTPLWVGAIYYYTGAWKKSIVQ
;
A
#
# COMPACT_ATOMS: atom_id res chain seq x y z
N SER A 1 -13.38 6.41 -0.44
CA SER A 1 -12.75 5.76 0.72
C SER A 1 -11.83 6.73 1.46
N SER A 2 -11.55 6.47 2.75
CA SER A 2 -10.67 7.31 3.61
C SER A 2 -9.27 7.51 3.01
N VAL A 3 -8.70 6.48 2.40
CA VAL A 3 -7.39 6.55 1.71
C VAL A 3 -7.42 7.53 0.54
N GLN A 4 -8.49 7.60 -0.23
CA GLN A 4 -8.58 8.54 -1.36
C GLN A 4 -8.64 9.99 -0.89
N PHE A 5 -9.35 10.26 0.19
CA PHE A 5 -9.39 11.59 0.80
C PHE A 5 -7.98 12.04 1.23
N SER A 6 -7.26 11.18 1.94
CA SER A 6 -5.89 11.50 2.39
C SER A 6 -4.92 11.69 1.23
N LYS A 7 -5.07 10.89 0.16
CA LYS A 7 -4.25 11.08 -1.06
C LYS A 7 -4.55 12.39 -1.76
N LEU A 8 -5.79 12.84 -1.82
CA LEU A 8 -6.14 14.15 -2.35
C LEU A 8 -5.49 15.27 -1.52
N PHE A 9 -5.56 15.16 -0.18
CA PHE A 9 -4.93 16.10 0.72
C PHE A 9 -3.40 16.16 0.51
N ILE A 10 -2.72 15.01 0.50
CA ILE A 10 -1.27 14.93 0.29
C ILE A 10 -0.88 15.47 -1.09
N ASN A 11 -1.63 15.11 -2.15
CA ASN A 11 -1.36 15.59 -3.50
C ASN A 11 -1.55 17.11 -3.60
N SER A 12 -2.48 17.71 -2.86
CA SER A 12 -2.63 19.17 -2.81
C SER A 12 -1.35 19.85 -2.28
N TRP A 13 -0.74 19.28 -1.23
CA TRP A 13 0.54 19.76 -0.72
C TRP A 13 1.68 19.53 -1.72
N ILE A 14 1.77 18.35 -2.32
CA ILE A 14 2.80 18.03 -3.32
C ILE A 14 2.74 18.98 -4.51
N ASN A 15 1.55 19.36 -4.96
CA ASN A 15 1.36 20.28 -6.06
C ASN A 15 1.92 21.70 -5.78
N SER A 16 2.02 22.11 -4.52
CA SER A 16 2.62 23.40 -4.16
C SER A 16 4.14 23.45 -4.38
N PHE A 17 4.81 22.32 -4.58
CA PHE A 17 6.25 22.25 -4.84
C PHE A 17 6.63 22.43 -6.33
N GLY A 18 5.65 22.65 -7.18
CA GLY A 18 5.86 22.97 -8.61
C GLY A 18 5.47 21.86 -9.56
N VAL A 19 5.47 22.23 -10.86
CA VAL A 19 4.94 21.39 -11.94
C VAL A 19 5.72 20.08 -12.09
N THR A 20 7.05 20.12 -11.98
CA THR A 20 7.92 18.95 -12.13
C THR A 20 7.63 17.90 -11.04
N VAL A 21 7.51 18.32 -9.78
CA VAL A 21 7.19 17.42 -8.65
C VAL A 21 5.78 16.86 -8.81
N SER A 22 4.82 17.68 -9.21
CA SER A 22 3.43 17.28 -9.48
C SER A 22 3.34 16.24 -10.61
N ALA A 23 4.12 16.42 -11.68
CA ALA A 23 4.17 15.46 -12.78
C ALA A 23 4.72 14.10 -12.33
N VAL A 24 5.82 14.09 -11.59
CA VAL A 24 6.39 12.85 -11.01
C VAL A 24 5.40 12.17 -10.07
N ALA A 25 4.72 12.92 -9.20
CA ALA A 25 3.69 12.39 -8.30
C ALA A 25 2.51 11.79 -9.08
N GLY A 26 2.07 12.45 -10.15
CA GLY A 26 1.01 11.97 -11.03
C GLY A 26 1.36 10.63 -11.70
N ILE A 27 2.57 10.51 -12.25
CA ILE A 27 3.07 9.28 -12.85
C ILE A 27 3.22 8.20 -11.77
N GLY A 28 3.81 8.53 -10.62
CA GLY A 28 3.96 7.63 -9.48
C GLY A 28 2.60 7.08 -8.98
N ASN A 29 1.56 7.91 -8.96
CA ASN A 29 0.20 7.45 -8.62
C ASN A 29 -0.37 6.45 -9.64
N LYS A 30 -0.07 6.62 -10.95
CA LYS A 30 -0.47 5.65 -11.99
C LYS A 30 0.24 4.30 -11.79
N LEU A 31 1.54 4.32 -11.50
CA LEU A 31 2.32 3.11 -11.19
C LEU A 31 1.81 2.42 -9.92
N ASN A 32 1.51 3.19 -8.89
CA ASN A 32 0.90 2.68 -7.66
C ASN A 32 -0.47 2.04 -7.91
N THR A 33 -1.26 2.58 -8.85
CA THR A 33 -2.56 1.98 -9.23
C THR A 33 -2.38 0.58 -9.79
N VAL A 34 -1.37 0.33 -10.62
CA VAL A 34 -1.05 -1.01 -11.14
C VAL A 34 -0.72 -1.98 -10.00
N SER A 35 0.16 -1.57 -9.08
CA SER A 35 0.51 -2.38 -7.89
C SER A 35 -0.72 -2.68 -7.02
N ASN A 36 -1.59 -1.68 -6.80
CA ASN A 36 -2.81 -1.84 -6.02
C ASN A 36 -3.84 -2.75 -6.68
N LEU A 37 -3.96 -2.75 -8.01
CA LEU A 37 -4.86 -3.68 -8.73
C LEU A 37 -4.45 -5.13 -8.46
N ILE A 38 -3.15 -5.44 -8.56
CA ILE A 38 -2.62 -6.77 -8.27
C ILE A 38 -2.90 -7.16 -6.82
N SER A 39 -2.54 -6.28 -5.89
CA SER A 39 -2.73 -6.51 -4.45
C SER A 39 -4.19 -6.69 -4.06
N ASN A 40 -5.10 -5.90 -4.63
CA ASN A 40 -6.53 -5.99 -4.34
C ASN A 40 -7.15 -7.26 -4.90
N SER A 41 -6.74 -7.70 -6.09
CA SER A 41 -7.20 -8.96 -6.68
C SER A 41 -6.79 -10.15 -5.81
N LEU A 42 -5.53 -10.19 -5.36
CA LEU A 42 -5.01 -11.24 -4.50
C LEU A 42 -5.59 -11.17 -3.08
N ASN A 43 -5.83 -9.97 -2.55
CA ASN A 43 -6.58 -9.78 -1.31
C ASN A 43 -7.98 -10.39 -1.41
N THR A 44 -8.72 -10.10 -2.46
CA THR A 44 -10.10 -10.59 -2.64
C THR A 44 -10.13 -12.12 -2.76
N ALA A 45 -9.25 -12.70 -3.57
CA ALA A 45 -9.12 -14.15 -3.69
C ALA A 45 -8.72 -14.79 -2.36
N GLY A 46 -7.70 -14.23 -1.70
CA GLY A 46 -7.22 -14.69 -0.39
C GLY A 46 -8.30 -14.60 0.70
N ALA A 47 -9.06 -13.49 0.73
CA ALA A 47 -10.15 -13.30 1.69
C ALA A 47 -11.25 -14.36 1.53
N SER A 48 -11.62 -14.67 0.28
CA SER A 48 -12.57 -15.74 -0.01
C SER A 48 -12.07 -17.11 0.49
N MET A 49 -10.81 -17.44 0.19
CA MET A 49 -10.19 -18.69 0.65
C MET A 49 -10.07 -18.75 2.18
N VAL A 50 -9.69 -17.65 2.83
CA VAL A 50 -9.61 -17.54 4.30
C VAL A 50 -10.99 -17.75 4.91
N GLY A 51 -12.01 -17.03 4.42
CA GLY A 51 -13.38 -17.14 4.93
C GLY A 51 -13.96 -18.55 4.82
N GLN A 52 -13.79 -19.20 3.66
CA GLN A 52 -14.23 -20.59 3.46
C GLN A 52 -13.53 -21.57 4.43
N ASN A 53 -12.23 -21.40 4.69
CA ASN A 53 -11.49 -22.28 5.58
C ASN A 53 -11.82 -22.02 7.06
N ILE A 54 -12.09 -20.78 7.45
CA ILE A 54 -12.57 -20.44 8.80
C ILE A 54 -13.97 -21.03 9.02
N GLY A 55 -14.90 -20.81 8.08
CA GLY A 55 -16.26 -21.35 8.16
C GLY A 55 -16.31 -22.88 8.20
N ALA A 56 -15.34 -23.55 7.55
CA ALA A 56 -15.19 -24.99 7.59
C ALA A 56 -14.40 -25.52 8.82
N GLY A 57 -13.97 -24.66 9.75
CA GLY A 57 -13.14 -25.04 10.91
C GLY A 57 -11.70 -25.43 10.57
N LYS A 58 -11.25 -25.22 9.32
CA LYS A 58 -9.93 -25.63 8.82
C LYS A 58 -8.86 -24.58 9.08
N PHE A 59 -8.74 -24.11 10.32
CA PHE A 59 -7.85 -23.01 10.72
C PHE A 59 -6.37 -23.23 10.33
N LYS A 60 -5.89 -24.49 10.32
CA LYS A 60 -4.49 -24.82 9.94
C LYS A 60 -4.14 -24.47 8.49
N ARG A 61 -5.13 -24.23 7.63
CA ARG A 61 -4.92 -23.85 6.23
C ARG A 61 -4.73 -22.35 6.03
N VAL A 62 -5.28 -21.54 6.93
CA VAL A 62 -5.25 -20.07 6.82
C VAL A 62 -3.82 -19.50 6.74
N PRO A 63 -2.86 -19.92 7.59
CA PRO A 63 -1.47 -19.45 7.47
C PRO A 63 -0.85 -19.74 6.10
N LYS A 64 -1.15 -20.91 5.51
CA LYS A 64 -0.65 -21.26 4.17
C LYS A 64 -1.23 -20.36 3.09
N ILE A 65 -2.52 -20.03 3.19
CA ILE A 65 -3.17 -19.09 2.25
C ILE A 65 -2.51 -17.72 2.33
N ILE A 66 -2.32 -17.19 3.54
CA ILE A 66 -1.65 -15.90 3.79
C ILE A 66 -0.23 -15.91 3.21
N LEU A 67 0.53 -16.98 3.43
CA LEU A 67 1.88 -17.13 2.89
C LEU A 67 1.91 -17.13 1.36
N TRP A 68 0.99 -17.85 0.72
CA TRP A 68 0.89 -17.87 -0.74
C TRP A 68 0.50 -16.51 -1.32
N VAL A 69 -0.49 -15.82 -0.71
CA VAL A 69 -0.84 -14.45 -1.11
C VAL A 69 0.37 -13.55 -0.98
N PHE A 70 1.12 -13.64 0.13
CA PHE A 70 2.34 -12.85 0.33
C PHE A 70 3.42 -13.17 -0.70
N ALA A 71 3.68 -14.44 -0.96
CA ALA A 71 4.71 -14.86 -1.91
C ALA A 71 4.42 -14.31 -3.33
N VAL A 72 3.17 -14.40 -3.78
CA VAL A 72 2.78 -13.89 -5.10
C VAL A 72 2.85 -12.36 -5.16
N THR A 73 2.31 -11.67 -4.15
CA THR A 73 2.37 -10.20 -4.12
C THR A 73 3.78 -9.67 -3.99
N LEU A 74 4.64 -10.35 -3.21
CA LEU A 74 6.05 -9.99 -3.09
C LEU A 74 6.80 -10.18 -4.40
N SER A 75 6.58 -11.30 -5.10
CA SER A 75 7.18 -11.53 -6.42
C SER A 75 6.79 -10.44 -7.41
N MET A 76 5.52 -10.05 -7.45
CA MET A 76 5.06 -8.95 -8.30
C MET A 76 5.65 -7.59 -7.89
N SER A 77 5.77 -7.33 -6.59
CA SER A 77 6.43 -6.13 -6.07
C SER A 77 7.89 -6.06 -6.49
N LEU A 78 8.62 -7.18 -6.43
CA LEU A 78 10.02 -7.26 -6.86
C LEU A 78 10.16 -7.04 -8.37
N ILE A 79 9.25 -7.58 -9.18
CA ILE A 79 9.22 -7.35 -10.63
C ILE A 79 9.00 -5.85 -10.92
N LEU A 80 7.99 -5.22 -10.31
CA LEU A 80 7.72 -3.79 -10.49
C LEU A 80 8.89 -2.92 -10.03
N SER A 81 9.53 -3.28 -8.91
CA SER A 81 10.72 -2.59 -8.39
C SER A 81 11.90 -2.71 -9.34
N SER A 82 12.11 -3.90 -9.92
CA SER A 82 13.18 -4.14 -10.90
C SER A 82 12.92 -3.35 -12.19
N LEU A 83 11.69 -3.35 -12.70
CA LEU A 83 11.33 -2.54 -13.86
C LEU A 83 11.56 -1.05 -13.60
N MET A 84 11.19 -0.58 -12.41
CA MET A 84 11.41 0.82 -12.02
C MET A 84 12.89 1.17 -11.90
N TYR A 85 13.74 0.21 -11.49
CA TYR A 85 15.19 0.42 -11.40
C TYR A 85 15.86 0.49 -12.77
N PHE A 86 15.57 -0.48 -13.65
CA PHE A 86 16.27 -0.59 -14.94
C PHE A 86 15.69 0.32 -16.03
N TYR A 87 14.40 0.66 -15.96
CA TYR A 87 13.67 1.35 -17.02
C TYR A 87 13.02 2.66 -16.55
N LEU A 88 13.57 3.31 -15.51
CA LEU A 88 13.00 4.55 -14.95
C LEU A 88 12.72 5.60 -16.02
N GLU A 89 13.74 5.95 -16.81
CA GLU A 89 13.63 6.99 -17.82
C GLU A 89 12.56 6.64 -18.86
N GLN A 90 12.60 5.41 -19.38
CA GLN A 90 11.63 4.94 -20.36
C GLN A 90 10.19 4.96 -19.81
N ILE A 91 10.01 4.51 -18.56
CA ILE A 91 8.70 4.50 -17.91
C ILE A 91 8.15 5.92 -17.76
N PHE A 92 8.97 6.86 -17.32
CA PHE A 92 8.52 8.24 -17.15
C PHE A 92 8.28 8.92 -18.50
N LEU A 93 9.12 8.68 -19.51
CA LEU A 93 8.96 9.21 -20.86
C LEU A 93 7.75 8.64 -21.63
N LEU A 94 7.14 7.54 -21.18
CA LEU A 94 5.83 7.11 -21.70
C LEU A 94 4.68 8.09 -21.36
N PHE A 95 4.87 8.95 -20.37
CA PHE A 95 3.84 9.86 -19.88
C PHE A 95 4.14 11.33 -20.17
N THR A 96 5.38 11.68 -20.54
CA THR A 96 5.80 13.06 -20.81
C THR A 96 7.07 13.10 -21.66
N ASP A 97 7.19 14.12 -22.51
CA ASP A 97 8.39 14.36 -23.30
C ASP A 97 9.42 15.22 -22.54
N ASP A 98 9.06 15.74 -21.37
CA ASP A 98 9.93 16.61 -20.58
C ASP A 98 10.97 15.80 -19.78
N ARG A 99 12.20 15.80 -20.26
CA ARG A 99 13.33 15.11 -19.59
C ARG A 99 13.75 15.77 -18.28
N SER A 100 13.33 16.98 -17.98
CA SER A 100 13.68 17.66 -16.72
C SER A 100 13.14 16.96 -15.50
N ILE A 101 12.07 16.16 -15.66
CA ILE A 101 11.46 15.39 -14.57
C ILE A 101 12.32 14.23 -14.10
N ILE A 102 13.28 13.74 -14.91
CA ILE A 102 14.03 12.52 -14.61
C ILE A 102 14.83 12.67 -13.33
N LYS A 103 15.37 13.85 -13.05
CA LYS A 103 16.09 14.11 -11.80
C LYS A 103 15.20 13.89 -10.56
N VAL A 104 13.99 14.44 -10.56
CA VAL A 104 13.02 14.27 -9.48
C VAL A 104 12.47 12.83 -9.46
N ALA A 105 12.31 12.21 -10.63
CA ALA A 105 11.92 10.81 -10.74
C ALA A 105 12.94 9.86 -10.08
N MET A 106 14.23 10.13 -10.20
CA MET A 106 15.27 9.35 -9.50
C MET A 106 15.12 9.44 -7.98
N GLU A 107 14.75 10.60 -7.45
CA GLU A 107 14.47 10.76 -6.01
C GLU A 107 13.20 10.01 -5.57
N PHE A 108 12.27 9.75 -6.49
CA PHE A 108 11.05 8.98 -6.23
C PHE A 108 11.29 7.46 -6.20
N VAL A 109 12.36 6.94 -6.79
CA VAL A 109 12.64 5.48 -6.87
C VAL A 109 12.59 4.78 -5.51
N PRO A 110 13.30 5.24 -4.46
CA PRO A 110 13.24 4.60 -3.15
C PRO A 110 11.83 4.60 -2.55
N VAL A 111 11.07 5.66 -2.81
CA VAL A 111 9.66 5.77 -2.38
C VAL A 111 8.80 4.74 -3.11
N ALA A 112 8.99 4.59 -4.43
CA ALA A 112 8.27 3.59 -5.23
C ALA A 112 8.50 2.17 -4.71
N TYR A 113 9.74 1.84 -4.30
CA TYR A 113 10.05 0.54 -3.69
C TYR A 113 9.28 0.32 -2.40
N LEU A 114 9.23 1.31 -1.53
CA LEU A 114 8.45 1.23 -0.28
C LEU A 114 6.96 1.08 -0.56
N ILE A 115 6.43 1.78 -1.57
CA ILE A 115 5.03 1.68 -1.99
C ILE A 115 4.72 0.26 -2.48
N PHE A 116 5.56 -0.30 -3.36
CA PHE A 116 5.36 -1.65 -3.90
C PHE A 116 5.49 -2.71 -2.81
N LEU A 117 6.48 -2.60 -1.93
CA LEU A 117 6.66 -3.50 -0.79
C LEU A 117 5.50 -3.38 0.21
N GLY A 118 5.06 -2.17 0.52
CA GLY A 118 3.88 -1.92 1.37
C GLY A 118 2.62 -2.56 0.79
N SER A 119 2.43 -2.47 -0.53
CA SER A 119 1.34 -3.11 -1.25
C SER A 119 1.39 -4.65 -1.15
N ALA A 120 2.58 -5.24 -1.26
CA ALA A 120 2.80 -6.68 -1.09
C ALA A 120 2.47 -7.16 0.32
N CYS A 121 2.87 -6.41 1.34
CA CYS A 121 2.61 -6.75 2.75
C CYS A 121 1.14 -6.54 3.14
N ARG A 122 0.47 -5.58 2.51
CA ARG A 122 -0.94 -5.24 2.75
C ARG A 122 -1.89 -6.37 2.34
N ALA A 123 -1.69 -6.96 1.17
CA ALA A 123 -2.62 -7.92 0.57
C ALA A 123 -2.90 -9.13 1.47
N PRO A 124 -1.91 -9.87 2.01
CA PRO A 124 -2.15 -11.03 2.86
C PRO A 124 -2.84 -10.69 4.18
N MET A 125 -2.52 -9.54 4.78
CA MET A 125 -3.13 -9.13 6.04
C MET A 125 -4.57 -8.67 5.84
N ASN A 126 -4.85 -7.94 4.77
CA ASN A 126 -6.23 -7.59 4.40
C ASN A 126 -7.04 -8.85 4.04
N ALA A 127 -6.43 -9.84 3.38
CA ALA A 127 -7.09 -11.12 3.12
C ALA A 127 -7.50 -11.84 4.42
N LEU A 128 -6.66 -11.82 5.45
CA LEU A 128 -6.99 -12.35 6.76
C LEU A 128 -8.14 -11.58 7.42
N ILE A 129 -8.02 -10.24 7.48
CA ILE A 129 -8.99 -9.37 8.17
C ILE A 129 -10.36 -9.45 7.49
N ASN A 130 -10.39 -9.33 6.16
CA ASN A 130 -11.63 -9.39 5.38
C ASN A 130 -12.24 -10.79 5.40
N GLY A 131 -11.40 -11.81 5.24
CA GLY A 131 -11.85 -13.21 5.23
C GLY A 131 -12.36 -13.70 6.57
N SER A 132 -11.89 -13.13 7.70
CA SER A 132 -12.41 -13.44 9.02
C SER A 132 -13.74 -12.74 9.35
N GLY A 133 -14.18 -11.78 8.51
CA GLY A 133 -15.43 -11.05 8.71
C GLY A 133 -15.39 -10.04 9.88
N ASN A 134 -14.23 -9.73 10.43
CA ASN A 134 -14.11 -8.81 11.56
C ASN A 134 -14.16 -7.34 11.11
N TYR A 135 -15.37 -6.80 11.03
CA TYR A 135 -15.61 -5.42 10.59
C TYR A 135 -14.93 -4.37 11.51
N LYS A 136 -14.78 -4.65 12.82
CA LYS A 136 -14.15 -3.72 13.76
C LYS A 136 -12.66 -3.54 13.46
N VAL A 137 -11.96 -4.64 13.21
CA VAL A 137 -10.53 -4.60 12.82
C VAL A 137 -10.39 -3.96 11.43
N ASN A 138 -11.27 -4.28 10.49
CA ASN A 138 -11.26 -3.67 9.16
C ASN A 138 -11.47 -2.15 9.24
N PHE A 139 -12.43 -1.69 10.05
CA PHE A 139 -12.66 -0.26 10.29
C PHE A 139 -11.46 0.42 10.94
N ALA A 140 -10.84 -0.22 11.96
CA ALA A 140 -9.64 0.31 12.60
C ALA A 140 -8.48 0.47 11.61
N VAL A 141 -8.24 -0.52 10.75
CA VAL A 141 -7.24 -0.43 9.68
C VAL A 141 -7.57 0.71 8.72
N ALA A 142 -8.83 0.83 8.29
CA ALA A 142 -9.26 1.87 7.36
C ALA A 142 -9.07 3.29 7.94
N MET A 143 -9.28 3.48 9.23
CA MET A 143 -9.07 4.76 9.89
C MET A 143 -7.59 5.05 10.13
N LEU A 144 -6.84 4.05 10.62
CA LEU A 144 -5.40 4.21 10.88
C LEU A 144 -4.61 4.41 9.59
N ASP A 145 -4.73 3.51 8.62
CA ASP A 145 -4.04 3.62 7.32
C ASP A 145 -4.59 4.80 6.50
N GLY A 146 -5.91 4.90 6.46
CA GLY A 146 -6.58 5.82 5.54
C GLY A 146 -6.47 7.29 5.94
N ILE A 147 -6.41 7.63 7.23
CA ILE A 147 -6.45 9.02 7.70
C ILE A 147 -5.30 9.30 8.67
N ILE A 148 -5.27 8.63 9.82
CA ILE A 148 -4.44 9.02 10.96
C ILE A 148 -2.95 8.93 10.61
N LEU A 149 -2.48 7.74 10.21
CA LEU A 149 -1.06 7.54 9.93
C LEU A 149 -0.66 8.15 8.59
N ARG A 150 -1.53 8.11 7.59
CA ARG A 150 -1.22 8.62 6.26
C ARG A 150 -1.03 10.14 6.27
N ILE A 151 -1.98 10.89 6.81
CA ILE A 151 -1.86 12.35 6.94
C ILE A 151 -0.82 12.68 8.01
N GLY A 152 -0.84 12.00 9.16
CA GLY A 152 0.09 12.27 10.26
C GLY A 152 1.55 12.11 9.88
N LEU A 153 1.94 10.99 9.23
CA LEU A 153 3.31 10.77 8.78
C LEU A 153 3.70 11.71 7.63
N ALA A 154 2.78 11.99 6.70
CA ALA A 154 3.03 12.92 5.62
C ALA A 154 3.31 14.33 6.15
N MET A 155 2.52 14.81 7.11
CA MET A 155 2.73 16.10 7.75
C MET A 155 3.98 16.11 8.64
N LEU A 156 4.23 15.03 9.37
CA LEU A 156 5.43 14.89 10.21
C LEU A 156 6.70 15.00 9.36
N PHE A 157 6.80 14.23 8.30
CA PHE A 157 8.01 14.20 7.48
C PHE A 157 8.08 15.40 6.52
N GLY A 158 6.96 15.78 5.90
CA GLY A 158 6.91 16.84 4.90
C GLY A 158 7.07 18.23 5.49
N VAL A 159 6.31 18.51 6.57
CA VAL A 159 6.25 19.85 7.19
C VAL A 159 7.15 19.94 8.42
N TYR A 160 6.90 19.12 9.44
CA TYR A 160 7.59 19.23 10.72
C TYR A 160 9.09 18.94 10.62
N MET A 161 9.49 17.88 9.90
CA MET A 161 10.91 17.56 9.66
C MET A 161 11.51 18.34 8.48
N GLY A 162 10.73 19.18 7.80
CA GLY A 162 11.21 20.04 6.71
C GLY A 162 11.70 19.32 5.47
N LYS A 163 11.31 18.04 5.25
CA LYS A 163 11.76 17.25 4.08
C LYS A 163 11.00 17.56 2.78
N GLY A 164 10.04 18.52 2.83
CA GLY A 164 9.28 18.93 1.67
C GLY A 164 8.53 17.76 0.98
N TYR A 165 8.50 17.75 -0.36
CA TYR A 165 7.77 16.75 -1.12
C TYR A 165 8.25 15.31 -0.89
N LEU A 166 9.54 15.08 -0.65
CA LEU A 166 10.07 13.77 -0.29
C LEU A 166 9.45 13.26 1.01
N GLY A 167 9.30 14.15 2.01
CA GLY A 167 8.67 13.80 3.28
C GLY A 167 7.21 13.37 3.10
N PHE A 168 6.45 14.05 2.25
CA PHE A 168 5.08 13.67 1.93
C PHE A 168 5.01 12.30 1.25
N TRP A 169 5.89 12.02 0.30
CA TRP A 169 5.95 10.73 -0.38
C TRP A 169 6.35 9.58 0.56
N TYR A 170 7.37 9.78 1.39
CA TYR A 170 7.76 8.78 2.38
C TYR A 170 6.66 8.54 3.41
N GLY A 171 5.99 9.59 3.89
CA GLY A 171 4.87 9.46 4.83
C GLY A 171 3.72 8.63 4.25
N ASP A 172 3.34 8.87 2.99
CA ASP A 172 2.33 8.07 2.28
C ASP A 172 2.76 6.60 2.12
N ALA A 173 4.03 6.37 1.76
CA ALA A 173 4.58 5.03 1.60
C ALA A 173 4.61 4.24 2.92
N PHE A 174 5.07 4.85 4.01
CA PHE A 174 5.14 4.21 5.33
C PHE A 174 3.74 3.90 5.90
N ALA A 175 2.77 4.78 5.69
CA ALA A 175 1.38 4.50 6.08
C ALA A 175 0.85 3.21 5.41
N GLY A 176 1.31 2.90 4.21
CA GLY A 176 0.95 1.68 3.49
C GLY A 176 1.26 0.38 4.23
N PHE A 177 2.13 0.39 5.23
CA PHE A 177 2.45 -0.77 6.08
C PHE A 177 1.50 -0.94 7.27
N THR A 178 0.56 -0.04 7.51
CA THR A 178 -0.40 -0.14 8.62
C THR A 178 -1.16 -1.47 8.65
N PRO A 179 -1.70 -1.98 7.52
CA PRO A 179 -2.37 -3.28 7.53
C PRO A 179 -1.46 -4.44 7.93
N LEU A 180 -0.15 -4.35 7.66
CA LEU A 180 0.82 -5.36 8.10
C LEU A 180 0.87 -5.43 9.63
N TRP A 181 1.04 -4.29 10.30
CA TRP A 181 1.17 -4.26 11.75
C TRP A 181 -0.11 -4.66 12.46
N VAL A 182 -1.25 -4.08 12.06
CA VAL A 182 -2.55 -4.42 12.64
C VAL A 182 -2.92 -5.88 12.34
N GLY A 183 -2.68 -6.33 11.10
CA GLY A 183 -2.97 -7.70 10.69
C GLY A 183 -2.07 -8.72 11.39
N ALA A 184 -0.79 -8.41 11.61
CA ALA A 184 0.11 -9.27 12.37
C ALA A 184 -0.34 -9.41 13.83
N ILE A 185 -0.68 -8.30 14.50
CA ILE A 185 -1.24 -8.34 15.86
C ILE A 185 -2.51 -9.20 15.88
N TYR A 186 -3.41 -8.96 14.93
CA TYR A 186 -4.66 -9.72 14.82
C TYR A 186 -4.43 -11.22 14.58
N TYR A 187 -3.41 -11.57 13.79
CA TYR A 187 -3.02 -12.95 13.54
C TYR A 187 -2.50 -13.62 14.82
N TYR A 188 -1.57 -12.98 15.53
CA TYR A 188 -0.95 -13.52 16.73
C TYR A 188 -1.92 -13.63 17.91
N THR A 189 -2.88 -12.73 18.06
CA THR A 189 -3.93 -12.83 19.09
C THR A 189 -4.87 -14.02 18.88
N GLY A 190 -4.89 -14.60 17.68
CA GLY A 190 -5.80 -15.69 17.33
C GLY A 190 -7.27 -15.29 17.24
N ALA A 191 -7.59 -13.98 17.34
CA ALA A 191 -8.96 -13.48 17.32
C ALA A 191 -9.69 -13.78 16.00
N TRP A 192 -8.94 -13.94 14.89
CA TRP A 192 -9.47 -14.32 13.59
C TRP A 192 -10.10 -15.73 13.56
N LYS A 193 -9.79 -16.61 14.53
CA LYS A 193 -10.36 -17.97 14.65
C LYS A 193 -11.78 -17.96 15.22
N LYS A 194 -12.16 -16.87 15.89
CA LYS A 194 -13.52 -16.69 16.39
C LYS A 194 -14.35 -16.18 15.22
N SER A 195 -15.05 -17.08 14.52
CA SER A 195 -15.97 -16.71 13.45
C SER A 195 -17.02 -15.75 14.02
N ILE A 196 -17.08 -14.54 13.46
CA ILE A 196 -18.15 -13.55 13.76
C ILE A 196 -19.32 -13.74 12.78
N VAL A 197 -19.38 -14.86 12.13
CA VAL A 197 -20.54 -15.25 11.35
C VAL A 197 -21.57 -15.85 12.33
N GLN A 198 -22.31 -14.99 12.98
CA GLN A 198 -23.66 -15.26 13.46
C GLN A 198 -24.62 -14.53 12.57
#